data_b5d2da03f385b398a246d624ee95dc8b
#
_entry.id   b5d2da03f385b398a246d624ee95dc8b
#
_cell.length_a   1.000
_cell.length_b   1.000
_cell.length_c   1.000
_cell.angle_alpha   90.00
_cell.angle_beta   90.00
_cell.angle_gamma   90.00
#
_symmetry.space_group_name_H-M   'P 1'
#
loop_
_entity.id
_entity.type
_entity.pdbx_description
1 polymer ?
#
loop_
_entity_poly.entity_id
_entity_poly.type
_entity_poly.pdbx_seq_one_letter_code
_entity_poly.pdbx_strand_id
1 'polypeptide(L)'
;MFAHRGLALDAPENTPLSFVKAIAAGVEYIETDVHASADGVAMIAHDVDLTRTAGRDVRVSQLTKSELSRIDLGQQQHVPTLAEVLDGFPETRFNIDIKSADAVDPVVKTI
;
A
#
# COMPACT_ATOMS: atom_id res chain seq x y z
N MET A 1 8.16 -12.05 -14.14
CA MET A 1 6.85 -12.31 -13.50
C MET A 1 6.40 -11.07 -12.74
N PHE A 2 5.13 -10.82 -12.73
CA PHE A 2 4.52 -9.62 -12.17
C PHE A 2 3.63 -10.01 -10.98
N ALA A 3 3.73 -9.27 -9.87
CA ALA A 3 2.88 -9.49 -8.71
C ALA A 3 1.93 -8.30 -8.51
N HIS A 4 0.64 -8.56 -8.61
CA HIS A 4 -0.42 -7.60 -8.38
C HIS A 4 -0.64 -7.45 -6.87
N ARG A 5 -0.36 -6.26 -6.32
CA ARG A 5 -0.49 -5.96 -4.88
C ARG A 5 0.35 -6.86 -3.97
N GLY A 6 1.47 -7.39 -4.50
CA GLY A 6 2.25 -8.41 -3.84
C GLY A 6 1.60 -9.78 -4.01
N LEU A 7 1.96 -10.75 -3.15
CA LEU A 7 1.33 -12.07 -3.12
C LEU A 7 0.24 -12.11 -2.07
N ALA A 8 -0.99 -11.73 -2.48
CA ALA A 8 -2.12 -11.62 -1.56
C ALA A 8 -2.67 -12.98 -1.10
N LEU A 9 -2.26 -14.09 -1.71
CA LEU A 9 -2.70 -15.43 -1.30
C LEU A 9 -2.13 -15.82 0.07
N ASP A 10 -0.91 -15.38 0.39
CA ASP A 10 -0.19 -15.75 1.60
C ASP A 10 -0.11 -14.63 2.63
N ALA A 11 -0.52 -13.41 2.28
CA ALA A 11 -0.38 -12.23 3.14
C ALA A 11 -1.42 -11.18 2.74
N PRO A 12 -1.75 -10.23 3.64
CA PRO A 12 -2.63 -9.13 3.27
C PRO A 12 -2.06 -8.36 2.08
N GLU A 13 -2.92 -8.04 1.12
CA GLU A 13 -2.50 -7.31 -0.09
C GLU A 13 -1.89 -5.95 0.24
N ASN A 14 -0.99 -5.45 -0.62
CA ASN A 14 -0.38 -4.12 -0.49
C ASN A 14 0.30 -3.90 0.86
N THR A 15 0.94 -4.93 1.40
CA THR A 15 1.72 -4.84 2.65
C THR A 15 3.16 -5.25 2.41
N PRO A 16 4.11 -4.80 3.26
CA PRO A 16 5.49 -5.24 3.16
C PRO A 16 5.64 -6.77 3.17
N LEU A 17 4.82 -7.47 3.96
CA LEU A 17 4.86 -8.93 4.01
C LEU A 17 4.51 -9.55 2.64
N SER A 18 3.46 -9.05 1.96
CA SER A 18 3.10 -9.54 0.63
C SER A 18 4.19 -9.25 -0.39
N PHE A 19 4.88 -8.12 -0.27
CA PHE A 19 5.98 -7.76 -1.17
C PHE A 19 7.20 -8.65 -0.94
N VAL A 20 7.55 -8.94 0.31
CA VAL A 20 8.64 -9.88 0.63
C VAL A 20 8.35 -11.26 0.04
N LYS A 21 7.13 -11.75 0.18
CA LYS A 21 6.74 -13.06 -0.37
C LYS A 21 6.79 -13.06 -1.90
N ALA A 22 6.37 -11.97 -2.55
CA ALA A 22 6.45 -11.83 -4.01
C ALA A 22 7.91 -11.88 -4.49
N ILE A 23 8.79 -11.15 -3.83
CA ILE A 23 10.22 -11.13 -4.17
C ILE A 23 10.83 -12.52 -4.00
N ALA A 24 10.50 -13.20 -2.89
CA ALA A 24 10.99 -14.57 -2.65
C ALA A 24 10.48 -15.56 -3.71
N ALA A 25 9.32 -15.29 -4.32
CA ALA A 25 8.78 -16.12 -5.40
C ALA A 25 9.39 -15.80 -6.77
N GLY A 26 10.31 -14.84 -6.87
CA GLY A 26 11.03 -14.53 -8.09
C GLY A 26 10.34 -13.55 -9.04
N VAL A 27 9.41 -12.73 -8.56
CA VAL A 27 8.76 -11.73 -9.42
C VAL A 27 9.75 -10.62 -9.78
N GLU A 28 9.58 -10.04 -10.97
CA GLU A 28 10.49 -8.99 -11.48
C GLU A 28 10.08 -7.60 -11.01
N TYR A 29 8.80 -7.36 -10.82
CA TYR A 29 8.28 -6.09 -10.32
C TYR A 29 6.93 -6.30 -9.64
N ILE A 30 6.54 -5.34 -8.82
CA ILE A 30 5.32 -5.41 -8.00
C ILE A 30 4.40 -4.26 -8.41
N GLU A 31 3.13 -4.59 -8.68
CA GLU A 31 2.09 -3.58 -8.84
C GLU A 31 1.55 -3.22 -7.46
N THR A 32 1.39 -1.94 -7.20
CA THR A 32 0.79 -1.44 -5.98
C THR A 32 -0.11 -0.24 -6.26
N ASP A 33 -0.94 0.11 -5.30
CA ASP A 33 -1.97 1.12 -5.46
C ASP A 33 -1.82 2.19 -4.39
N VAL A 34 -2.12 3.46 -4.74
CA VAL A 34 -1.95 4.59 -3.82
C VAL A 34 -3.22 5.43 -3.74
N HIS A 35 -3.61 5.73 -2.50
CA HIS A 35 -4.58 6.75 -2.13
C HIS A 35 -3.94 7.76 -1.19
N ALA A 36 -4.54 8.94 -1.02
CA ALA A 36 -4.06 9.93 -0.08
C ALA A 36 -4.79 9.81 1.26
N SER A 37 -4.03 9.96 2.36
CA SER A 37 -4.58 10.11 3.70
C SER A 37 -5.21 11.49 3.88
N ALA A 38 -5.91 11.69 5.02
CA ALA A 38 -6.51 12.99 5.35
C ALA A 38 -5.46 14.10 5.46
N ASP A 39 -4.25 13.77 5.88
CA ASP A 39 -3.14 14.72 6.03
C ASP A 39 -2.22 14.77 4.80
N GLY A 40 -2.65 14.25 3.65
CA GLY A 40 -1.94 14.40 2.38
C GLY A 40 -0.72 13.51 2.22
N VAL A 41 -0.71 12.33 2.83
CA VAL A 41 0.38 11.36 2.69
C VAL A 41 -0.03 10.26 1.71
N ALA A 42 0.89 9.85 0.82
CA ALA A 42 0.66 8.75 -0.11
C ALA A 42 0.63 7.42 0.66
N MET A 43 -0.52 6.76 0.67
CA MET A 43 -0.76 5.50 1.38
C MET A 43 -1.00 4.37 0.39
N ILE A 44 -0.51 3.18 0.72
CA ILE A 44 -0.64 2.00 -0.13
C ILE A 44 -1.97 1.32 0.17
N ALA A 45 -2.93 1.45 -0.75
CA ALA A 45 -4.25 0.82 -0.64
C ALA A 45 -4.94 0.83 -2.00
N HIS A 46 -5.65 -0.25 -2.34
CA HIS A 46 -6.39 -0.33 -3.60
C HIS A 46 -7.77 0.32 -3.50
N ASP A 47 -8.52 -0.03 -2.46
CA ASP A 47 -9.90 0.44 -2.30
C ASP A 47 -9.94 1.83 -1.68
N VAL A 48 -11.01 2.60 -1.96
CA VAL A 48 -11.21 3.91 -1.32
C VAL A 48 -11.49 3.77 0.18
N ASP A 49 -11.98 2.62 0.63
CA ASP A 49 -12.27 2.34 2.03
C ASP A 49 -11.60 1.04 2.48
N LEU A 50 -11.71 0.75 3.78
CA LEU A 50 -11.05 -0.38 4.41
C LEU A 50 -12.02 -1.53 4.77
N THR A 51 -13.20 -1.55 4.17
CA THR A 51 -14.22 -2.56 4.45
C THR A 51 -13.73 -3.96 4.11
N ARG A 52 -13.24 -4.16 2.89
CA ARG A 52 -12.80 -5.47 2.40
C ARG A 52 -11.51 -5.94 3.08
N THR A 53 -10.55 -5.04 3.28
CA THR A 53 -9.22 -5.42 3.76
C THR A 53 -9.10 -5.46 5.28
N ALA A 54 -9.85 -4.62 6.00
CA ALA A 54 -9.74 -4.51 7.46
C ALA A 54 -11.08 -4.62 8.19
N GLY A 55 -12.19 -4.77 7.47
CA GLY A 55 -13.53 -4.83 8.09
C GLY A 55 -13.96 -3.52 8.72
N ARG A 56 -13.39 -2.39 8.28
CA ARG A 56 -13.64 -1.06 8.84
C ARG A 56 -14.36 -0.20 7.79
N ASP A 57 -15.57 0.26 8.10
CA ASP A 57 -16.34 1.14 7.22
C ASP A 57 -15.83 2.59 7.35
N VAL A 58 -14.62 2.81 6.85
CA VAL A 58 -13.97 4.13 6.87
C VAL A 58 -13.12 4.27 5.61
N ARG A 59 -13.11 5.47 5.04
CA ARG A 59 -12.31 5.77 3.84
C ARG A 59 -10.88 6.09 4.23
N VAL A 60 -9.93 5.71 3.36
CA VAL A 60 -8.52 6.06 3.53
C VAL A 60 -8.35 7.58 3.66
N SER A 61 -9.08 8.35 2.85
CA SER A 61 -9.01 9.82 2.87
C SER A 61 -9.58 10.48 4.13
N GLN A 62 -10.27 9.72 4.99
CA GLN A 62 -10.83 10.22 6.24
C GLN A 62 -9.89 10.07 7.44
N LEU A 63 -8.83 9.31 7.28
CA LEU A 63 -7.88 9.01 8.36
C LEU A 63 -6.50 9.61 8.05
N THR A 64 -5.79 10.02 9.10
CA THR A 64 -4.40 10.46 8.98
C THR A 64 -3.47 9.27 8.80
N LYS A 65 -2.23 9.54 8.37
CA LYS A 65 -1.19 8.52 8.30
C LYS A 65 -1.08 7.76 9.63
N SER A 66 -1.07 8.49 10.74
CA SER A 66 -0.93 7.92 12.09
C SER A 66 -2.08 6.96 12.40
N GLU A 67 -3.30 7.35 12.08
CA GLU A 67 -4.48 6.51 12.30
C GLU A 67 -4.48 5.28 11.39
N LEU A 68 -4.10 5.44 10.12
CA LEU A 68 -4.02 4.33 9.17
C LEU A 68 -2.96 3.31 9.58
N SER A 69 -1.84 3.76 10.16
CA SER A 69 -0.77 2.87 10.61
C SER A 69 -1.17 1.99 11.79
N ARG A 70 -2.29 2.30 12.45
CA ARG A 70 -2.80 1.51 13.59
C ARG A 70 -3.87 0.50 13.18
N ILE A 71 -4.28 0.49 11.93
CA ILE A 71 -5.30 -0.44 11.45
C ILE A 71 -4.65 -1.77 11.11
N ASP A 72 -5.13 -2.84 11.76
CA ASP A 72 -4.62 -4.19 11.55
C ASP A 72 -5.22 -4.79 10.27
N LEU A 73 -4.35 -5.16 9.35
CA LEU A 73 -4.74 -5.85 8.11
C LEU A 73 -4.59 -7.37 8.22
N GLY A 74 -4.22 -7.88 9.39
CA GLY A 74 -3.89 -9.27 9.60
C GLY A 74 -2.39 -9.51 9.57
N GLN A 75 -1.94 -10.58 10.23
CA GLN A 75 -0.53 -10.98 10.29
C GLN A 75 0.42 -9.86 10.73
N GLN A 76 -0.06 -8.98 11.64
CA GLN A 76 0.69 -7.84 12.17
C GLN A 76 1.04 -6.79 11.11
N GLN A 77 0.31 -6.79 9.99
CA GLN A 77 0.49 -5.80 8.94
C GLN A 77 -0.48 -4.64 9.12
N HIS A 78 -0.07 -3.45 8.69
CA HIS A 78 -0.88 -2.24 8.72
C HIS A 78 -0.79 -1.55 7.35
N VAL A 79 -1.59 -0.49 7.15
CA VAL A 79 -1.58 0.28 5.90
C VAL A 79 -0.24 1.04 5.83
N PRO A 80 0.65 0.71 4.88
CA PRO A 80 1.94 1.38 4.78
C PRO A 80 1.85 2.69 4.00
N THR A 81 2.85 3.55 4.18
CA THR A 81 3.04 4.69 3.29
C THR A 81 3.84 4.25 2.06
N LEU A 82 3.70 5.01 0.97
CA LEU A 82 4.54 4.79 -0.21
C LEU A 82 6.03 4.98 0.14
N ALA A 83 6.35 5.97 0.97
CA ALA A 83 7.73 6.22 1.40
C ALA A 83 8.34 5.01 2.12
N GLU A 84 7.60 4.40 3.04
CA GLU A 84 8.05 3.19 3.75
C GLU A 84 8.35 2.05 2.79
N VAL A 85 7.48 1.86 1.81
CA VAL A 85 7.63 0.78 0.82
C VAL A 85 8.83 1.02 -0.08
N LEU A 86 9.01 2.23 -0.60
CA LEU A 86 10.15 2.54 -1.46
C LEU A 86 11.47 2.46 -0.69
N ASP A 87 11.50 2.92 0.55
CA ASP A 87 12.70 2.84 1.40
C ASP A 87 13.03 1.40 1.81
N GLY A 88 12.01 0.58 2.04
CA GLY A 88 12.18 -0.81 2.46
C GLY A 88 12.59 -1.75 1.32
N PHE A 89 12.32 -1.37 0.07
CA PHE A 89 12.59 -2.21 -1.11
C PHE A 89 13.29 -1.41 -2.20
N PRO A 90 14.51 -0.90 -1.93
CA PRO A 90 15.17 0.05 -2.84
C PRO A 90 15.55 -0.55 -4.19
N GLU A 91 15.68 -1.88 -4.30
CA GLU A 91 16.06 -2.55 -5.55
C GLU A 91 14.87 -3.15 -6.30
N THR A 92 13.66 -3.01 -5.77
CA THR A 92 12.45 -3.55 -6.37
C THR A 92 11.81 -2.53 -7.28
N ARG A 93 11.36 -2.97 -8.45
CA ARG A 93 10.60 -2.14 -9.38
C ARG A 93 9.13 -2.17 -8.98
N PHE A 94 8.57 -0.99 -8.76
CA PHE A 94 7.15 -0.84 -8.45
C PHE A 94 6.41 -0.17 -9.61
N ASN A 95 5.27 -0.75 -9.96
CA ASN A 95 4.32 -0.16 -10.89
C ASN A 95 3.20 0.45 -10.03
N ILE A 96 3.18 1.77 -9.93
CA ILE A 96 2.31 2.50 -8.99
C ILE A 96 1.06 2.98 -9.71
N ASP A 97 -0.10 2.50 -9.27
CA ASP A 97 -1.40 2.95 -9.77
C ASP A 97 -1.97 3.98 -8.80
N ILE A 98 -2.11 5.22 -9.27
CA ILE A 98 -2.65 6.32 -8.45
C ILE A 98 -4.17 6.29 -8.56
N LYS A 99 -4.83 5.92 -7.48
CA LYS A 99 -6.27 5.63 -7.47
C LYS A 99 -7.17 6.86 -7.29
N SER A 100 -6.60 7.98 -6.85
CA SER A 100 -7.39 9.21 -6.63
C SER A 100 -6.61 10.43 -7.05
N ALA A 101 -7.32 11.49 -7.48
CA ALA A 101 -6.69 12.73 -7.93
C ALA A 101 -5.88 13.41 -6.81
N ASP A 102 -6.34 13.31 -5.57
CA ASP A 102 -5.66 13.90 -4.41
C ASP A 102 -4.36 13.18 -4.03
N ALA A 103 -4.10 12.00 -4.60
CA ALA A 103 -2.88 11.26 -4.35
C ALA A 103 -1.74 11.64 -5.33
N VAL A 104 -2.02 12.37 -6.40
CA VAL A 104 -1.00 12.70 -7.42
C VAL A 104 0.16 13.49 -6.81
N ASP A 105 -0.12 14.61 -6.13
CA ASP A 105 0.92 15.43 -5.51
C ASP A 105 1.69 14.69 -4.41
N PRO A 106 1.04 13.97 -3.49
CA PRO A 106 1.75 13.16 -2.51
C PRO A 106 2.70 12.12 -3.12
N VAL A 107 2.29 11.46 -4.21
CA VAL A 107 3.15 10.49 -4.90
C VAL A 107 4.35 11.19 -5.54
N VAL A 108 4.13 12.30 -6.24
CA VAL A 108 5.21 13.06 -6.88
C VAL A 108 6.23 13.53 -5.84
N LYS A 109 5.80 13.99 -4.68
CA LYS A 109 6.70 14.44 -3.62
C LYS A 109 7.50 13.30 -2.99
N THR A 110 6.96 12.09 -3.03
CA THR A 110 7.60 10.91 -2.42
C THR A 110 8.67 10.30 -3.32
N ILE A 111 8.46 10.35 -4.62
CA ILE A 111 9.38 9.71 -5.58
C ILE A 111 10.74 10.46 -5.67
#